data_b074dfb939c2ad4faa8b700785f8670d
#
_entry.id   b074dfb939c2ad4faa8b700785f8670d
#
_cell.length_a   1.000
_cell.length_b   1.000
_cell.length_c   1.000
_cell.angle_alpha   90.00
_cell.angle_beta   90.00
_cell.angle_gamma   90.00
#
_symmetry.space_group_name_H-M   'P 1'
#
loop_
_entity.id
_entity.type
_entity.pdbx_description
1 polymer ?
#
loop_
_entity_poly.entity_id
_entity_poly.type
_entity_poly.pdbx_seq_one_letter_code
_entity_poly.pdbx_strand_id
1 'polypeptide(L)'
;VYITVPAPIDPEDPPKIILYSHGSNTEVTFNTDDEFMQDLHAYGVFFTENDYIFAASNQHGANWGNEESIQDNINLIAWIKERYDTQDKVNMIGYSMGGLPTMNFASDYPERVNKIALLAPTTRSNEWNEERVAKIEEIDIKIWHGTADVNVGYSLSTTFVNTLESFGKEVELVTLEGKTHWDIDTQYMEDILEFFNQE
;
A
#
# COMPACT_ATOMS: atom_id res chain seq x y z
N VAL A 1 5.51 -0.85 15.39
CA VAL A 1 4.64 -1.55 14.41
C VAL A 1 3.23 -1.67 14.96
N TYR A 2 2.26 -1.66 14.08
CA TYR A 2 0.86 -1.97 14.32
C TYR A 2 0.50 -3.24 13.52
N ILE A 3 -0.13 -4.23 14.15
CA ILE A 3 -0.49 -5.49 13.49
C ILE A 3 -1.84 -5.95 14.06
N THR A 4 -2.75 -6.37 13.18
CA THR A 4 -3.98 -7.09 13.53
C THR A 4 -4.03 -8.41 12.79
N VAL A 5 -4.56 -9.43 13.47
CA VAL A 5 -4.56 -10.82 12.98
C VAL A 5 -5.96 -11.39 13.14
N PRO A 6 -6.56 -12.02 12.11
CA PRO A 6 -7.85 -12.69 12.24
C PRO A 6 -7.77 -13.86 13.23
N ALA A 7 -8.85 -14.12 13.92
CA ALA A 7 -8.92 -15.24 14.86
C ALA A 7 -10.29 -15.94 14.80
N PRO A 8 -10.33 -17.25 14.55
CA PRO A 8 -9.17 -18.14 14.29
C PRO A 8 -8.58 -17.98 12.88
N ILE A 9 -7.32 -18.40 12.68
CA ILE A 9 -6.74 -18.58 11.35
C ILE A 9 -7.15 -19.97 10.85
N ASP A 10 -7.69 -20.04 9.62
CA ASP A 10 -7.95 -21.31 8.94
C ASP A 10 -6.63 -21.82 8.29
N PRO A 11 -6.10 -22.97 8.70
CA PRO A 11 -4.88 -23.53 8.12
C PRO A 11 -5.06 -24.04 6.68
N GLU A 12 -6.30 -24.29 6.23
CA GLU A 12 -6.59 -24.71 4.86
C GLU A 12 -6.73 -23.50 3.90
N ASP A 13 -7.05 -22.31 4.44
CA ASP A 13 -7.11 -21.04 3.71
C ASP A 13 -6.43 -19.93 4.54
N PRO A 14 -5.10 -19.92 4.63
CA PRO A 14 -4.37 -18.95 5.46
C PRO A 14 -4.51 -17.53 4.90
N PRO A 15 -4.59 -16.50 5.79
CA PRO A 15 -4.81 -15.12 5.41
C PRO A 15 -3.66 -14.57 4.55
N LYS A 16 -3.99 -13.64 3.65
CA LYS A 16 -3.00 -12.77 3.01
C LYS A 16 -2.59 -11.67 3.99
N ILE A 17 -1.37 -11.15 3.81
CA ILE A 17 -0.88 -9.99 4.54
C ILE A 17 -1.17 -8.74 3.72
N ILE A 18 -1.68 -7.68 4.36
CA ILE A 18 -1.71 -6.32 3.83
C ILE A 18 -0.65 -5.51 4.56
N LEU A 19 0.29 -4.92 3.82
CA LEU A 19 1.24 -3.95 4.34
C LEU A 19 0.78 -2.54 4.00
N TYR A 20 0.71 -1.67 5.01
CA TYR A 20 0.37 -0.27 4.85
C TYR A 20 1.61 0.62 5.02
N SER A 21 1.87 1.45 4.02
CA SER A 21 2.93 2.47 4.02
C SER A 21 2.32 3.85 4.17
N HIS A 22 2.69 4.55 5.24
CA HIS A 22 2.07 5.80 5.69
C HIS A 22 2.59 7.07 4.99
N GLY A 23 1.89 8.18 5.18
CA GLY A 23 2.27 9.50 4.69
C GLY A 23 3.44 10.13 5.46
N SER A 24 4.00 11.23 4.94
CA SER A 24 5.18 11.89 5.53
C SER A 24 4.90 12.62 6.86
N ASN A 25 3.63 12.89 7.16
CA ASN A 25 3.21 13.64 8.35
C ASN A 25 2.65 12.75 9.46
N THR A 26 2.77 11.44 9.32
CA THR A 26 2.21 10.46 10.25
C THR A 26 3.29 9.52 10.75
N GLU A 27 3.10 8.95 11.93
CA GLU A 27 4.03 8.00 12.54
C GLU A 27 3.26 6.87 13.23
N VAL A 28 3.76 5.64 13.07
CA VAL A 28 3.24 4.48 13.82
C VAL A 28 3.81 4.50 15.23
N THR A 29 2.97 4.86 16.21
CA THR A 29 3.36 5.04 17.61
C THR A 29 2.59 4.11 18.54
N PHE A 30 2.74 4.29 19.85
CA PHE A 30 1.92 3.62 20.88
C PHE A 30 0.78 4.51 21.40
N ASN A 31 0.65 5.73 20.88
CA ASN A 31 -0.41 6.66 21.28
C ASN A 31 -1.70 6.35 20.52
N THR A 32 -2.61 5.65 21.17
CA THR A 32 -3.91 5.26 20.59
C THR A 32 -4.90 6.43 20.47
N ASP A 33 -4.61 7.57 21.04
CA ASP A 33 -5.41 8.80 20.91
C ASP A 33 -5.00 9.61 19.67
N ASP A 34 -3.91 9.24 19.01
CA ASP A 34 -3.47 9.85 17.76
C ASP A 34 -4.42 9.49 16.62
N GLU A 35 -4.82 10.48 15.81
CA GLU A 35 -5.80 10.32 14.74
C GLU A 35 -5.33 9.27 13.71
N PHE A 36 -4.07 9.30 13.32
CA PHE A 36 -3.53 8.32 12.39
C PHE A 36 -3.52 6.90 12.98
N MET A 37 -3.25 6.75 14.29
CA MET A 37 -3.33 5.44 14.94
C MET A 37 -4.77 4.94 15.02
N GLN A 38 -5.76 5.82 15.11
CA GLN A 38 -7.19 5.47 15.01
C GLN A 38 -7.55 5.02 13.59
N ASP A 39 -7.01 5.67 12.55
CA ASP A 39 -7.17 5.24 11.16
C ASP A 39 -6.55 3.85 10.93
N LEU A 40 -5.33 3.61 11.42
CA LEU A 40 -4.72 2.28 11.36
C LEU A 40 -5.55 1.23 12.10
N HIS A 41 -6.18 1.60 13.21
CA HIS A 41 -7.08 0.71 13.93
C HIS A 41 -8.34 0.39 13.10
N ALA A 42 -8.92 1.40 12.43
CA ALA A 42 -10.06 1.18 11.54
C ALA A 42 -9.69 0.24 10.37
N TYR A 43 -8.55 0.45 9.72
CA TYR A 43 -8.00 -0.47 8.71
C TYR A 43 -7.82 -1.88 9.28
N GLY A 44 -7.17 -1.98 10.45
CA GLY A 44 -6.89 -3.24 11.10
C GLY A 44 -8.14 -4.05 11.40
N VAL A 45 -9.17 -3.42 11.99
CA VAL A 45 -10.46 -4.07 12.27
C VAL A 45 -11.12 -4.52 10.96
N PHE A 46 -11.26 -3.60 10.00
CA PHE A 46 -11.93 -3.88 8.74
C PHE A 46 -11.31 -5.05 7.97
N PHE A 47 -9.99 -5.02 7.77
CA PHE A 47 -9.32 -6.09 7.02
C PHE A 47 -9.23 -7.40 7.79
N THR A 48 -9.12 -7.36 9.11
CA THR A 48 -9.12 -8.57 9.94
C THR A 48 -10.48 -9.25 9.94
N GLU A 49 -11.58 -8.51 9.90
CA GLU A 49 -12.94 -9.04 9.73
C GLU A 49 -13.17 -9.65 8.32
N ASN A 50 -12.29 -9.38 7.38
CA ASN A 50 -12.28 -9.93 6.02
C ASN A 50 -11.11 -10.90 5.77
N ASP A 51 -10.62 -11.55 6.83
CA ASP A 51 -9.61 -12.62 6.79
C ASP A 51 -8.22 -12.19 6.26
N TYR A 52 -7.84 -10.92 6.47
CA TYR A 52 -6.48 -10.43 6.20
C TYR A 52 -5.71 -10.18 7.50
N ILE A 53 -4.40 -10.42 7.48
CA ILE A 53 -3.50 -9.80 8.46
C ILE A 53 -3.19 -8.39 7.96
N PHE A 54 -3.48 -7.36 8.75
CA PHE A 54 -3.11 -5.98 8.43
C PHE A 54 -1.91 -5.55 9.26
N ALA A 55 -0.92 -4.94 8.63
CA ALA A 55 0.31 -4.53 9.30
C ALA A 55 0.87 -3.21 8.77
N ALA A 56 1.35 -2.37 9.69
CA ALA A 56 2.06 -1.12 9.39
C ALA A 56 3.28 -0.96 10.30
N SER A 57 4.42 -0.60 9.74
CA SER A 57 5.59 -0.18 10.50
C SER A 57 5.79 1.34 10.37
N ASN A 58 6.62 1.91 11.24
CA ASN A 58 6.97 3.32 11.12
C ASN A 58 7.93 3.62 9.96
N GLN A 59 8.48 2.62 9.31
CA GLN A 59 9.33 2.71 8.12
C GLN A 59 10.38 3.85 8.20
N HIS A 60 10.95 4.10 9.41
CA HIS A 60 11.86 5.21 9.70
C HIS A 60 11.26 6.62 9.49
N GLY A 61 9.94 6.78 9.69
CA GLY A 61 9.25 8.06 9.59
C GLY A 61 9.15 8.58 8.16
N ALA A 62 9.52 9.84 7.91
CA ALA A 62 9.47 10.46 6.58
C ALA A 62 10.59 9.91 5.67
N ASN A 63 10.45 8.69 5.19
CA ASN A 63 11.48 7.90 4.51
C ASN A 63 11.67 8.19 3.02
N TRP A 64 10.66 8.72 2.35
CA TRP A 64 10.66 9.00 0.89
C TRP A 64 11.13 7.83 0.01
N GLY A 65 10.84 6.59 0.45
CA GLY A 65 11.16 5.37 -0.29
C GLY A 65 12.62 4.94 -0.22
N ASN A 66 13.32 5.26 0.88
CA ASN A 66 14.70 4.85 1.11
C ASN A 66 14.85 3.34 1.38
N GLU A 67 16.10 2.85 1.39
CA GLU A 67 16.41 1.44 1.61
C GLU A 67 15.97 0.94 2.99
N GLU A 68 16.04 1.79 4.02
CA GLU A 68 15.62 1.43 5.38
C GLU A 68 14.13 1.11 5.45
N SER A 69 13.28 1.86 4.72
CA SER A 69 11.84 1.61 4.67
C SER A 69 11.50 0.27 3.97
N ILE A 70 12.28 -0.09 2.97
CA ILE A 70 12.16 -1.38 2.27
C ILE A 70 12.60 -2.53 3.17
N GLN A 71 13.71 -2.35 3.90
CA GLN A 71 14.18 -3.35 4.85
C GLN A 71 13.18 -3.54 6.01
N ASP A 72 12.51 -2.49 6.46
CA ASP A 72 11.45 -2.61 7.47
C ASP A 72 10.27 -3.46 6.97
N ASN A 73 9.88 -3.33 5.72
CA ASN A 73 8.86 -4.19 5.11
C ASN A 73 9.31 -5.66 5.06
N ILE A 74 10.56 -5.91 4.69
CA ILE A 74 11.14 -7.28 4.68
C ILE A 74 11.07 -7.88 6.09
N ASN A 75 11.54 -7.12 7.09
CA ASN A 75 11.59 -7.56 8.48
C ASN A 75 10.18 -7.82 9.03
N LEU A 76 9.21 -6.95 8.70
CA LEU A 76 7.83 -7.09 9.15
C LEU A 76 7.16 -8.35 8.55
N ILE A 77 7.32 -8.58 7.25
CA ILE A 77 6.83 -9.79 6.59
C ILE A 77 7.45 -11.04 7.24
N ALA A 78 8.77 -11.05 7.42
CA ALA A 78 9.46 -12.18 8.04
C ALA A 78 8.95 -12.45 9.45
N TRP A 79 8.77 -11.39 10.26
CA TRP A 79 8.27 -11.49 11.62
C TRP A 79 6.85 -12.08 11.68
N ILE A 80 5.97 -11.69 10.75
CA ILE A 80 4.60 -12.21 10.66
C ILE A 80 4.64 -13.70 10.27
N LYS A 81 5.39 -14.05 9.23
CA LYS A 81 5.48 -15.43 8.70
C LYS A 81 6.14 -16.42 9.67
N GLU A 82 6.96 -15.96 10.59
CA GLU A 82 7.48 -16.80 11.67
C GLU A 82 6.43 -17.20 12.71
N ARG A 83 5.31 -16.47 12.80
CA ARG A 83 4.32 -16.60 13.88
C ARG A 83 2.96 -17.05 13.43
N TYR A 84 2.65 -16.84 12.17
CA TYR A 84 1.35 -17.12 11.58
C TYR A 84 1.51 -17.81 10.23
N ASP A 85 0.67 -18.80 9.97
CA ASP A 85 0.49 -19.33 8.63
C ASP A 85 -0.15 -18.25 7.76
N THR A 86 0.44 -17.96 6.60
CA THR A 86 -0.01 -16.93 5.66
C THR A 86 0.20 -17.35 4.24
N GLN A 87 -0.49 -16.72 3.31
CA GLN A 87 -0.18 -16.88 1.89
C GLN A 87 1.20 -16.28 1.56
N ASP A 88 1.79 -16.70 0.43
CA ASP A 88 3.18 -16.36 0.07
C ASP A 88 3.35 -14.88 -0.27
N LYS A 89 2.42 -14.32 -1.04
CA LYS A 89 2.48 -12.93 -1.50
C LYS A 89 1.67 -12.01 -0.59
N VAL A 90 2.09 -10.76 -0.52
CA VAL A 90 1.42 -9.71 0.24
C VAL A 90 0.67 -8.75 -0.68
N ASN A 91 -0.41 -8.17 -0.20
CA ASN A 91 -1.01 -6.97 -0.78
C ASN A 91 -0.40 -5.73 -0.13
N MET A 92 -0.33 -4.62 -0.84
CA MET A 92 0.25 -3.40 -0.30
C MET A 92 -0.68 -2.21 -0.49
N ILE A 93 -0.75 -1.35 0.53
CA ILE A 93 -1.43 -0.05 0.47
C ILE A 93 -0.36 1.02 0.68
N GLY A 94 -0.30 2.01 -0.21
CA GLY A 94 0.59 3.17 -0.07
C GLY A 94 -0.18 4.48 -0.10
N TYR A 95 -0.18 5.23 1.01
CA TYR A 95 -0.80 6.54 1.11
C TYR A 95 0.23 7.66 1.00
N SER A 96 -0.01 8.65 0.14
CA SER A 96 0.86 9.83 0.01
C SER A 96 2.33 9.45 -0.24
N MET A 97 3.26 9.87 0.62
CA MET A 97 4.67 9.44 0.59
C MET A 97 4.80 7.91 0.54
N GLY A 98 3.90 7.18 1.19
CA GLY A 98 3.88 5.72 1.24
C GLY A 98 3.81 5.04 -0.13
N GLY A 99 3.41 5.76 -1.18
CA GLY A 99 3.50 5.28 -2.57
C GLY A 99 4.92 4.96 -3.00
N LEU A 100 5.92 5.70 -2.49
CA LEU A 100 7.34 5.48 -2.84
C LEU A 100 7.89 4.16 -2.28
N PRO A 101 7.85 3.90 -0.95
CA PRO A 101 8.34 2.63 -0.43
C PRO A 101 7.55 1.43 -0.95
N THR A 102 6.24 1.58 -1.20
CA THR A 102 5.41 0.53 -1.79
C THR A 102 5.89 0.15 -3.18
N MET A 103 6.05 1.12 -4.08
CA MET A 103 6.46 0.86 -5.45
C MET A 103 7.94 0.45 -5.58
N ASN A 104 8.81 0.97 -4.70
CA ASN A 104 10.20 0.53 -4.64
C ASN A 104 10.29 -0.93 -4.18
N PHE A 105 9.57 -1.29 -3.10
CA PHE A 105 9.50 -2.67 -2.64
C PHE A 105 9.01 -3.62 -3.74
N ALA A 106 7.95 -3.25 -4.45
CA ALA A 106 7.40 -4.08 -5.53
C ALA A 106 8.39 -4.29 -6.68
N SER A 107 9.18 -3.27 -7.05
CA SER A 107 10.20 -3.41 -8.10
C SER A 107 11.44 -4.21 -7.67
N ASP A 108 11.75 -4.21 -6.36
CA ASP A 108 12.92 -4.90 -5.82
C ASP A 108 12.61 -6.36 -5.45
N TYR A 109 11.35 -6.65 -5.04
CA TYR A 109 10.87 -7.96 -4.59
C TYR A 109 9.52 -8.33 -5.24
N PRO A 110 9.40 -8.32 -6.58
CA PRO A 110 8.12 -8.52 -7.26
C PRO A 110 7.47 -9.87 -6.96
N GLU A 111 8.28 -10.91 -6.72
CA GLU A 111 7.80 -12.24 -6.36
C GLU A 111 7.05 -12.30 -5.03
N ARG A 112 7.20 -11.28 -4.19
CA ARG A 112 6.55 -11.20 -2.87
C ARG A 112 5.24 -10.42 -2.90
N VAL A 113 4.94 -9.70 -3.98
CA VAL A 113 3.78 -8.81 -4.07
C VAL A 113 2.69 -9.42 -4.95
N ASN A 114 1.45 -9.33 -4.49
CA ASN A 114 0.27 -9.75 -5.22
C ASN A 114 -0.41 -8.56 -5.90
N LYS A 115 -0.91 -7.60 -5.12
CA LYS A 115 -1.61 -6.40 -5.61
C LYS A 115 -1.21 -5.16 -4.84
N ILE A 116 -1.35 -3.98 -5.47
CA ILE A 116 -1.00 -2.68 -4.91
C ILE A 116 -2.17 -1.70 -5.04
N ALA A 117 -2.62 -1.15 -3.91
CA ALA A 117 -3.54 -0.04 -3.82
C ALA A 117 -2.77 1.24 -3.44
N LEU A 118 -2.88 2.28 -4.25
CA LEU A 118 -2.21 3.56 -4.00
C LEU A 118 -3.25 4.66 -3.77
N LEU A 119 -3.15 5.37 -2.66
CA LEU A 119 -4.05 6.43 -2.25
C LEU A 119 -3.32 7.78 -2.29
N ALA A 120 -3.73 8.69 -3.19
CA ALA A 120 -3.09 9.99 -3.40
C ALA A 120 -1.56 9.91 -3.38
N PRO A 121 -0.92 8.99 -4.14
CA PRO A 121 0.47 8.61 -3.94
C PRO A 121 1.45 9.68 -4.42
N THR A 122 2.51 9.87 -3.67
CA THR A 122 3.73 10.44 -4.24
C THR A 122 4.39 9.41 -5.15
N THR A 123 4.72 9.84 -6.36
CA THR A 123 5.35 9.00 -7.39
C THR A 123 6.56 9.70 -7.99
N ARG A 124 7.50 8.93 -8.54
CA ARG A 124 8.68 9.42 -9.25
C ARG A 124 8.76 8.80 -10.64
N SER A 125 7.92 9.28 -11.55
CA SER A 125 7.79 8.73 -12.91
C SER A 125 9.11 8.64 -13.66
N ASN A 126 10.02 9.58 -13.44
CA ASN A 126 11.35 9.63 -14.07
C ASN A 126 12.31 8.52 -13.61
N GLU A 127 12.00 7.79 -12.56
CA GLU A 127 12.78 6.64 -12.07
C GLU A 127 12.34 5.31 -12.71
N TRP A 128 11.27 5.33 -13.53
CA TRP A 128 10.71 4.15 -14.17
C TRP A 128 11.14 4.07 -15.64
N ASN A 129 11.65 2.91 -16.00
CA ASN A 129 12.06 2.54 -17.35
C ASN A 129 11.52 1.15 -17.70
N GLU A 130 11.72 0.71 -18.93
CA GLU A 130 11.24 -0.58 -19.43
C GLU A 130 11.68 -1.77 -18.54
N GLU A 131 12.94 -1.80 -18.11
CA GLU A 131 13.46 -2.87 -17.25
C GLU A 131 12.75 -2.91 -15.88
N ARG A 132 12.54 -1.74 -15.28
CA ARG A 132 11.88 -1.66 -13.96
C ARG A 132 10.40 -1.99 -14.05
N VAL A 133 9.73 -1.56 -15.12
CA VAL A 133 8.31 -1.86 -15.36
C VAL A 133 8.12 -3.35 -15.62
N ALA A 134 8.99 -4.00 -16.37
CA ALA A 134 8.92 -5.44 -16.63
C ALA A 134 8.95 -6.28 -15.35
N LYS A 135 9.62 -5.83 -14.28
CA LYS A 135 9.65 -6.55 -13.00
C LYS A 135 8.28 -6.62 -12.31
N ILE A 136 7.41 -5.63 -12.54
CA ILE A 136 6.09 -5.54 -11.91
C ILE A 136 4.94 -5.89 -12.89
N GLU A 137 5.25 -6.54 -14.02
CA GLU A 137 4.28 -6.85 -15.06
C GLU A 137 3.06 -7.62 -14.51
N GLU A 138 3.29 -8.60 -13.64
CA GLU A 138 2.27 -9.47 -13.06
C GLU A 138 1.58 -8.90 -11.81
N ILE A 139 1.93 -7.68 -11.38
CA ILE A 139 1.36 -7.07 -10.17
C ILE A 139 0.24 -6.11 -10.57
N ASP A 140 -0.98 -6.38 -10.17
CA ASP A 140 -2.09 -5.44 -10.37
C ASP A 140 -1.94 -4.20 -9.51
N ILE A 141 -2.11 -3.02 -10.14
CA ILE A 141 -1.97 -1.72 -9.47
C ILE A 141 -3.21 -0.89 -9.73
N LYS A 142 -3.80 -0.38 -8.65
CA LYS A 142 -4.91 0.55 -8.71
C LYS A 142 -4.64 1.79 -7.86
N ILE A 143 -4.95 2.96 -8.42
CA ILE A 143 -4.67 4.26 -7.82
C ILE A 143 -5.99 5.00 -7.61
N TRP A 144 -6.21 5.56 -6.42
CA TRP A 144 -7.29 6.50 -6.12
C TRP A 144 -6.70 7.87 -5.87
N HIS A 145 -7.11 8.89 -6.62
CA HIS A 145 -6.56 10.24 -6.46
C HIS A 145 -7.58 11.33 -6.70
N GLY A 146 -7.61 12.31 -5.81
CA GLY A 146 -8.52 13.45 -5.86
C GLY A 146 -8.03 14.56 -6.81
N THR A 147 -8.96 15.13 -7.58
CA THR A 147 -8.61 16.22 -8.53
C THR A 147 -8.36 17.56 -7.82
N ALA A 148 -8.80 17.73 -6.58
CA ALA A 148 -8.56 18.91 -5.74
C ALA A 148 -7.41 18.73 -4.73
N ASP A 149 -6.59 17.68 -4.90
CA ASP A 149 -5.41 17.46 -4.06
C ASP A 149 -4.33 18.53 -4.31
N VAL A 150 -4.08 19.35 -3.29
CA VAL A 150 -3.06 20.42 -3.32
C VAL A 150 -1.74 20.01 -2.64
N ASN A 151 -1.72 18.87 -1.95
CA ASN A 151 -0.55 18.33 -1.26
C ASN A 151 0.29 17.46 -2.19
N VAL A 152 -0.38 16.52 -2.86
CA VAL A 152 0.18 15.69 -3.91
C VAL A 152 -0.67 15.91 -5.16
N GLY A 153 -0.17 16.69 -6.10
CA GLY A 153 -0.97 17.07 -7.28
C GLY A 153 -1.42 15.84 -8.08
N TYR A 154 -2.70 15.79 -8.45
CA TYR A 154 -3.32 14.73 -9.26
C TYR A 154 -2.50 14.38 -10.51
N SER A 155 -1.84 15.39 -11.10
CA SER A 155 -0.96 15.20 -12.27
C SER A 155 0.22 14.25 -12.02
N LEU A 156 0.63 14.03 -10.78
CA LEU A 156 1.68 13.03 -10.47
C LEU A 156 1.17 11.61 -10.77
N SER A 157 -0.07 11.29 -10.41
CA SER A 157 -0.66 9.99 -10.74
C SER A 157 -0.92 9.83 -12.23
N THR A 158 -1.46 10.83 -12.91
CA THR A 158 -1.67 10.74 -14.36
C THR A 158 -0.35 10.59 -15.14
N THR A 159 0.71 11.31 -14.73
CA THR A 159 2.03 11.17 -15.33
C THR A 159 2.62 9.78 -15.05
N PHE A 160 2.42 9.26 -13.83
CA PHE A 160 2.91 7.93 -13.45
C PHE A 160 2.22 6.82 -14.26
N VAL A 161 0.90 6.86 -14.35
CA VAL A 161 0.12 5.92 -15.17
C VAL A 161 0.59 5.95 -16.62
N ASN A 162 0.65 7.14 -17.25
CA ASN A 162 1.13 7.28 -18.62
C ASN A 162 2.55 6.74 -18.82
N THR A 163 3.43 6.89 -17.81
CA THR A 163 4.78 6.35 -17.86
C THR A 163 4.77 4.82 -17.85
N LEU A 164 4.04 4.20 -16.93
CA LEU A 164 3.94 2.74 -16.86
C LEU A 164 3.29 2.15 -18.12
N GLU A 165 2.21 2.76 -18.60
CA GLU A 165 1.52 2.36 -19.83
C GLU A 165 2.41 2.47 -21.08
N SER A 166 3.28 3.48 -21.14
CA SER A 166 4.25 3.63 -22.24
C SER A 166 5.24 2.46 -22.35
N PHE A 167 5.42 1.71 -21.27
CA PHE A 167 6.22 0.49 -21.20
C PHE A 167 5.36 -0.79 -21.13
N GLY A 168 4.05 -0.70 -21.41
CA GLY A 168 3.15 -1.83 -21.54
C GLY A 168 2.45 -2.28 -20.25
N LYS A 169 2.62 -1.57 -19.14
CA LYS A 169 1.97 -1.88 -17.87
C LYS A 169 0.68 -1.09 -17.70
N GLU A 170 -0.48 -1.76 -17.75
CA GLU A 170 -1.77 -1.16 -17.44
C GLU A 170 -1.91 -0.88 -15.94
N VAL A 171 -2.44 0.30 -15.61
CA VAL A 171 -2.73 0.74 -14.24
C VAL A 171 -4.08 1.41 -14.20
N GLU A 172 -4.96 0.97 -13.31
CA GLU A 172 -6.27 1.60 -13.13
C GLU A 172 -6.13 2.87 -12.28
N LEU A 173 -6.59 4.01 -12.81
CA LEU A 173 -6.66 5.29 -12.09
C LEU A 173 -8.10 5.70 -11.84
N VAL A 174 -8.53 5.62 -10.59
CA VAL A 174 -9.83 6.12 -10.13
C VAL A 174 -9.71 7.62 -9.86
N THR A 175 -10.31 8.40 -10.73
CA THR A 175 -10.35 9.88 -10.59
C THR A 175 -11.47 10.28 -9.65
N LEU A 176 -11.11 10.89 -8.53
CA LEU A 176 -12.05 11.31 -7.49
C LEU A 176 -12.30 12.83 -7.61
N GLU A 177 -13.35 13.19 -8.34
CA GLU A 177 -13.68 14.59 -8.63
C GLU A 177 -13.93 15.42 -7.37
N GLY A 178 -13.17 16.52 -7.23
CA GLY A 178 -13.29 17.47 -6.13
C GLY A 178 -12.77 16.96 -4.77
N LYS A 179 -12.25 15.73 -4.70
CA LYS A 179 -11.64 15.21 -3.47
C LYS A 179 -10.26 15.80 -3.25
N THR A 180 -9.97 16.09 -1.98
CA THR A 180 -8.65 16.58 -1.52
C THR A 180 -7.79 15.41 -1.06
N HIS A 181 -6.55 15.70 -0.65
CA HIS A 181 -5.62 14.73 -0.08
C HIS A 181 -6.19 13.96 1.12
N TRP A 182 -6.97 14.65 1.94
CA TRP A 182 -7.48 14.17 3.23
C TRP A 182 -8.82 13.43 3.11
N ASP A 183 -9.41 13.37 1.92
CA ASP A 183 -10.70 12.71 1.67
C ASP A 183 -10.55 11.28 1.12
N ILE A 184 -9.35 10.71 1.13
CA ILE A 184 -9.04 9.50 0.34
C ILE A 184 -8.60 8.30 1.19
N ASP A 185 -8.18 8.47 2.42
CA ASP A 185 -7.62 7.39 3.23
C ASP A 185 -8.67 6.30 3.58
N THR A 186 -9.18 6.26 4.77
CA THR A 186 -10.09 5.20 5.26
C THR A 186 -11.44 5.11 4.52
N GLN A 187 -11.81 6.13 3.74
CA GLN A 187 -13.07 6.18 2.99
C GLN A 187 -13.17 5.16 1.85
N TYR A 188 -12.05 4.55 1.43
CA TYR A 188 -11.99 3.63 0.28
C TYR A 188 -11.62 2.19 0.67
N MET A 189 -11.74 1.82 1.94
CA MET A 189 -11.39 0.47 2.42
C MET A 189 -12.20 -0.63 1.71
N GLU A 190 -13.51 -0.39 1.45
CA GLU A 190 -14.37 -1.34 0.74
C GLU A 190 -13.92 -1.51 -0.72
N ASP A 191 -13.61 -0.42 -1.42
CA ASP A 191 -13.13 -0.46 -2.81
C ASP A 191 -11.76 -1.17 -2.92
N ILE A 192 -10.89 -0.96 -1.92
CA ILE A 192 -9.58 -1.63 -1.83
C ILE A 192 -9.78 -3.13 -1.58
N LEU A 193 -10.69 -3.50 -0.69
CA LEU A 193 -11.01 -4.91 -0.42
C LEU A 193 -11.55 -5.60 -1.67
N GLU A 194 -12.49 -4.95 -2.38
CA GLU A 194 -13.02 -5.47 -3.63
C GLU A 194 -11.89 -5.70 -4.66
N PHE A 195 -10.98 -4.72 -4.82
CA PHE A 195 -9.83 -4.85 -5.69
C PHE A 195 -8.90 -6.00 -5.27
N PHE A 196 -8.62 -6.17 -3.98
CA PHE A 196 -7.75 -7.24 -3.51
C PHE A 196 -8.37 -8.64 -3.65
N ASN A 197 -9.68 -8.75 -3.69
CA ASN A 197 -10.43 -10.00 -3.85
C ASN A 197 -10.70 -10.38 -5.33
N GLN A 198 -10.42 -9.51 -6.28
CA GLN A 198 -10.52 -9.87 -7.72
C GLN A 198 -9.49 -10.96 -8.05
N GLU A 199 -9.88 -11.90 -8.94
CA GLU A 199 -8.98 -12.95 -9.46
C GLU A 199 -8.05 -12.41 -10.56
#